data_cd03c4298934e04d6d0f2321d63ffcd8
#
_entry.id   cd03c4298934e04d6d0f2321d63ffcd8
#
_cell.length_a   1.000
_cell.length_b   1.000
_cell.length_c   1.000
_cell.angle_alpha   90.00
_cell.angle_beta   90.00
_cell.angle_gamma   90.00
#
_symmetry.space_group_name_H-M   'P 1'
#
loop_
_entity.id
_entity.type
_entity.pdbx_description
1 polymer ?
#
loop_
_entity_poly.entity_id
_entity_poly.type
_entity_poly.pdbx_seq_one_letter_code
_entity_poly.pdbx_strand_id
1 'polypeptide(L)'
;MVDNFLSSFDMNEQRAMDKNVEGQLKQIKSDIDKKREYISPVTQKDKEAHQEYLDKMEKVLKAKSPNMYRITDECIGCEICTKICPKNCFTMKNNKSVWNSNGCISCMACIHACPMMAIQLNMPEKNKKARYRNDNISICEI
;
A
#
# COMPACT_ATOMS: atom_id res chain seq x y z
N MET A 1 -6.01 -0.36 -7.60
CA MET A 1 -6.28 -1.41 -6.60
C MET A 1 -4.96 -2.08 -6.31
N VAL A 2 -4.54 -2.11 -5.09
CA VAL A 2 -3.24 -2.67 -4.70
C VAL A 2 -3.36 -4.18 -4.75
N ASP A 3 -2.43 -4.84 -5.43
CA ASP A 3 -2.31 -6.28 -5.32
C ASP A 3 -2.03 -6.62 -3.87
N ASN A 4 -2.78 -7.54 -3.36
CA ASN A 4 -2.90 -7.67 -1.95
C ASN A 4 -2.09 -8.87 -1.47
N PHE A 5 -0.89 -8.62 -1.01
CA PHE A 5 -0.08 -9.63 -0.34
C PHE A 5 -0.72 -10.14 0.97
N LEU A 6 -1.81 -9.52 1.42
CA LEU A 6 -2.60 -9.95 2.59
C LEU A 6 -3.77 -10.87 2.21
N SER A 7 -4.17 -10.92 0.95
CA SER A 7 -5.29 -11.73 0.47
C SER A 7 -4.94 -12.50 -0.80
N SER A 8 -5.65 -13.60 -1.04
CA SER A 8 -5.46 -14.44 -2.22
C SER A 8 -6.39 -13.96 -3.34
N PHE A 9 -6.02 -12.89 -4.05
CA PHE A 9 -6.69 -12.51 -5.28
C PHE A 9 -5.95 -13.09 -6.48
N ASP A 10 -6.70 -13.56 -7.48
CA ASP A 10 -6.14 -13.82 -8.80
C ASP A 10 -5.92 -12.49 -9.51
N MET A 11 -4.66 -12.15 -9.74
CA MET A 11 -4.30 -10.91 -10.41
C MET A 11 -4.72 -10.88 -11.87
N ASN A 12 -4.78 -12.03 -12.54
CA ASN A 12 -5.23 -12.09 -13.93
C ASN A 12 -6.72 -11.78 -14.00
N GLU A 13 -7.51 -12.31 -13.07
CA GLU A 13 -8.92 -11.99 -12.93
C GLU A 13 -9.14 -10.48 -12.67
N GLN A 14 -8.35 -9.90 -11.77
CA GLN A 14 -8.41 -8.47 -11.46
C GLN A 14 -7.99 -7.57 -12.64
N ARG A 15 -7.02 -7.99 -13.43
CA ARG A 15 -6.58 -7.28 -14.64
C ARG A 15 -7.59 -7.40 -15.78
N ALA A 16 -8.24 -8.54 -15.91
CA ALA A 16 -9.27 -8.79 -16.94
C ALA A 16 -10.59 -8.08 -16.65
N MET A 17 -10.80 -7.62 -15.40
CA MET A 17 -12.03 -6.95 -15.00
C MET A 17 -12.15 -5.59 -15.67
N ASP A 18 -13.18 -5.41 -16.50
CA ASP A 18 -13.54 -4.07 -17.01
C ASP A 18 -14.11 -3.21 -15.86
N LYS A 19 -13.31 -2.26 -15.44
CA LYS A 19 -13.68 -1.34 -14.34
C LYS A 19 -14.37 -0.07 -14.83
N ASN A 20 -14.60 0.06 -16.15
CA ASN A 20 -15.18 1.27 -16.76
C ASN A 20 -14.58 2.57 -16.18
N VAL A 21 -13.25 2.61 -16.04
CA VAL A 21 -12.53 3.71 -15.39
C VAL A 21 -12.83 5.05 -16.07
N GLU A 22 -12.80 5.07 -17.40
CA GLU A 22 -13.09 6.28 -18.21
C GLU A 22 -14.50 6.81 -17.97
N GLY A 23 -15.50 5.91 -17.89
CA GLY A 23 -16.88 6.30 -17.59
C GLY A 23 -17.01 6.89 -16.18
N GLN A 24 -16.37 6.25 -15.20
CA GLN A 24 -16.36 6.76 -13.83
C GLN A 24 -15.67 8.13 -13.72
N LEU A 25 -14.52 8.33 -14.36
CA LEU A 25 -13.80 9.60 -14.36
C LEU A 25 -14.62 10.72 -15.00
N LYS A 26 -15.31 10.45 -16.12
CA LYS A 26 -16.23 11.42 -16.76
C LYS A 26 -17.38 11.80 -15.82
N GLN A 27 -17.94 10.81 -15.11
CA GLN A 27 -19.02 11.08 -14.15
C GLN A 27 -18.53 11.93 -12.98
N ILE A 28 -17.38 11.58 -12.38
CA ILE A 28 -16.76 12.34 -11.28
C ILE A 28 -16.50 13.78 -11.71
N LYS A 29 -15.91 13.98 -12.91
CA LYS A 29 -15.67 15.31 -13.45
C LYS A 29 -16.98 16.11 -13.57
N SER A 30 -18.03 15.52 -14.16
CA SER A 30 -19.33 16.15 -14.29
C SER A 30 -19.94 16.54 -12.94
N ASP A 31 -19.78 15.70 -11.93
CA ASP A 31 -20.32 15.96 -10.60
C ASP A 31 -19.56 17.10 -9.89
N ILE A 32 -18.24 17.19 -10.08
CA ILE A 32 -17.42 18.31 -9.58
C ILE A 32 -17.82 19.61 -10.28
N ASP A 33 -17.92 19.60 -11.61
CA ASP A 33 -18.27 20.79 -12.42
C ASP A 33 -19.67 21.32 -12.02
N LYS A 34 -20.60 20.43 -11.69
CA LYS A 34 -21.96 20.77 -11.25
C LYS A 34 -22.06 21.05 -9.75
N LYS A 35 -20.94 20.99 -9.01
CA LYS A 35 -20.90 21.12 -7.54
C LYS A 35 -21.91 20.20 -6.84
N ARG A 36 -22.08 18.97 -7.37
CA ARG A 36 -23.01 18.00 -6.80
C ARG A 36 -22.46 17.49 -5.47
N GLU A 37 -23.21 17.67 -4.42
CA GLU A 37 -22.95 17.03 -3.15
C GLU A 37 -23.43 15.59 -3.21
N TYR A 38 -22.51 14.64 -2.97
CA TYR A 38 -22.84 13.22 -2.92
C TYR A 38 -22.16 12.59 -1.71
N ILE A 39 -22.98 12.05 -0.84
CA ILE A 39 -22.53 11.23 0.28
C ILE A 39 -23.11 9.84 0.04
N SER A 40 -22.23 8.86 -0.10
CA SER A 40 -22.67 7.46 -0.23
C SER A 40 -23.50 7.06 0.97
N PRO A 41 -24.68 6.44 0.78
CA PRO A 41 -25.47 5.95 1.90
C PRO A 41 -24.67 4.91 2.68
N VAL A 42 -24.62 5.08 3.98
CA VAL A 42 -23.91 4.18 4.90
C VAL A 42 -24.93 3.20 5.49
N THR A 43 -24.73 1.92 5.25
CA THR A 43 -25.57 0.88 5.82
C THR A 43 -25.18 0.58 7.28
N GLN A 44 -26.05 -0.11 8.02
CA GLN A 44 -25.71 -0.57 9.37
C GLN A 44 -24.50 -1.52 9.35
N LYS A 45 -24.41 -2.38 8.33
CA LYS A 45 -23.27 -3.29 8.13
C LYS A 45 -21.94 -2.54 7.94
N ASP A 46 -21.94 -1.39 7.23
CA ASP A 46 -20.75 -0.58 7.05
C ASP A 46 -20.29 0.04 8.38
N LYS A 47 -21.22 0.48 9.22
CA LYS A 47 -20.92 1.02 10.55
C LYS A 47 -20.32 -0.05 11.47
N GLU A 48 -20.86 -1.26 11.46
CA GLU A 48 -20.35 -2.39 12.25
C GLU A 48 -18.95 -2.79 11.78
N ALA A 49 -18.73 -2.90 10.47
CA ALA A 49 -17.41 -3.19 9.89
C ALA A 49 -16.39 -2.10 10.23
N HIS A 50 -16.80 -0.83 10.21
CA HIS A 50 -15.93 0.29 10.59
C HIS A 50 -15.56 0.23 12.07
N GLN A 51 -16.53 -0.06 12.96
CA GLN A 51 -16.27 -0.19 14.40
C GLN A 51 -15.30 -1.36 14.68
N GLU A 52 -15.53 -2.52 14.04
CA GLU A 52 -14.61 -3.66 14.16
C GLU A 52 -13.18 -3.30 13.70
N TYR A 53 -13.05 -2.52 12.62
CA TYR A 53 -11.77 -2.02 12.15
C TYR A 53 -11.10 -1.11 13.20
N LEU A 54 -11.85 -0.17 13.79
CA LEU A 54 -11.32 0.74 14.82
C LEU A 54 -10.83 -0.03 16.04
N ASP A 55 -11.58 -1.01 16.50
CA ASP A 55 -11.22 -1.85 17.66
C ASP A 55 -9.93 -2.66 17.39
N LYS A 56 -9.77 -3.17 16.17
CA LYS A 56 -8.54 -3.86 15.75
C LYS A 56 -7.35 -2.90 15.69
N MET A 57 -7.56 -1.71 15.13
CA MET A 57 -6.50 -0.69 15.02
C MET A 57 -6.06 -0.19 16.39
N GLU A 58 -6.98 0.01 17.33
CA GLU A 58 -6.63 0.39 18.69
C GLU A 58 -5.71 -0.66 19.36
N LYS A 59 -6.03 -1.94 19.20
CA LYS A 59 -5.19 -3.03 19.71
C LYS A 59 -3.77 -3.01 19.09
N VAL A 60 -3.69 -2.81 17.77
CA VAL A 60 -2.41 -2.72 17.05
C VAL A 60 -1.58 -1.53 17.52
N LEU A 61 -2.21 -0.37 17.69
CA LEU A 61 -1.54 0.84 18.15
C LEU A 61 -1.05 0.70 19.62
N LYS A 62 -1.86 0.09 20.49
CA LYS A 62 -1.48 -0.19 21.89
C LYS A 62 -0.36 -1.21 22.00
N ALA A 63 -0.28 -2.18 21.09
CA ALA A 63 0.76 -3.21 21.08
C ALA A 63 2.17 -2.69 20.78
N LYS A 64 2.32 -1.37 20.46
CA LYS A 64 3.61 -0.71 20.15
C LYS A 64 4.51 -1.60 19.30
N SER A 65 4.01 -2.08 18.16
CA SER A 65 4.86 -2.84 17.24
C SER A 65 5.92 -1.89 16.66
N PRO A 66 7.16 -1.93 17.14
CA PRO A 66 8.18 -0.95 16.77
C PRO A 66 8.61 -1.09 15.32
N ASN A 67 8.38 -2.25 14.71
CA ASN A 67 8.87 -2.57 13.38
C ASN A 67 7.74 -3.09 12.48
N MET A 68 7.11 -2.18 11.75
CA MET A 68 6.12 -2.54 10.73
C MET A 68 6.73 -3.33 9.58
N TYR A 69 7.98 -3.01 9.24
CA TYR A 69 8.72 -3.65 8.15
C TYR A 69 9.95 -4.39 8.66
N ARG A 70 10.27 -5.50 8.00
CA ARG A 70 11.53 -6.19 8.11
C ARG A 70 12.25 -6.17 6.76
N ILE A 71 13.56 -6.07 6.81
CA ILE A 71 14.42 -6.15 5.64
C ILE A 71 15.08 -7.52 5.64
N THR A 72 14.91 -8.28 4.58
CA THR A 72 15.52 -9.61 4.44
C THR A 72 16.92 -9.52 3.85
N ASP A 73 17.65 -10.64 3.90
CA ASP A 73 18.99 -10.73 3.34
C ASP A 73 19.06 -10.59 1.82
N GLU A 74 17.90 -10.71 1.14
CA GLU A 74 17.74 -10.46 -0.29
C GLU A 74 18.00 -8.99 -0.70
N CYS A 75 18.17 -8.08 0.25
CA CYS A 75 18.46 -6.68 -0.04
C CYS A 75 19.82 -6.52 -0.73
N ILE A 76 19.83 -5.95 -1.93
CA ILE A 76 21.03 -5.71 -2.76
C ILE A 76 21.60 -4.30 -2.61
N GLY A 77 21.04 -3.46 -1.74
CA GLY A 77 21.52 -2.09 -1.53
C GLY A 77 21.22 -1.11 -2.66
N CYS A 78 20.18 -1.33 -3.46
CA CYS A 78 19.87 -0.50 -4.64
C CYS A 78 19.32 0.91 -4.33
N GLU A 79 19.07 1.24 -3.08
CA GLU A 79 18.62 2.55 -2.58
C GLU A 79 17.24 3.03 -3.08
N ILE A 80 16.48 2.24 -3.83
CA ILE A 80 15.16 2.64 -4.32
C ILE A 80 14.23 3.03 -3.16
N CYS A 81 14.26 2.28 -2.07
CA CYS A 81 13.42 2.54 -0.90
C CYS A 81 13.73 3.87 -0.19
N THR A 82 14.98 4.34 -0.26
CA THR A 82 15.35 5.64 0.30
C THR A 82 14.83 6.79 -0.57
N LYS A 83 14.83 6.62 -1.88
CA LYS A 83 14.39 7.63 -2.85
C LYS A 83 12.87 7.73 -2.92
N ILE A 84 12.16 6.59 -2.91
CA ILE A 84 10.70 6.56 -3.06
C ILE A 84 9.94 6.93 -1.78
N CYS A 85 10.60 6.91 -0.61
CA CYS A 85 9.91 7.15 0.65
C CYS A 85 9.65 8.65 0.86
N PRO A 86 8.40 9.14 0.82
CA PRO A 86 8.10 10.56 0.98
C PRO A 86 8.39 11.08 2.40
N LYS A 87 8.67 10.19 3.35
CA LYS A 87 8.96 10.51 4.76
C LYS A 87 10.39 10.15 5.16
N ASN A 88 11.24 9.78 4.20
CA ASN A 88 12.65 9.42 4.43
C ASN A 88 12.84 8.38 5.55
N CYS A 89 11.96 7.38 5.61
CA CYS A 89 11.99 6.36 6.64
C CYS A 89 13.05 5.27 6.42
N PHE A 90 13.84 5.37 5.35
CA PHE A 90 14.89 4.42 5.03
C PHE A 90 16.25 5.10 4.96
N THR A 91 17.25 4.43 5.52
CA THR A 91 18.66 4.79 5.42
C THR A 91 19.48 3.57 4.98
N MET A 92 20.69 3.81 4.50
CA MET A 92 21.60 2.72 4.15
C MET A 92 22.64 2.52 5.26
N LYS A 93 22.88 1.26 5.63
CA LYS A 93 23.96 0.87 6.53
C LYS A 93 24.59 -0.43 6.04
N ASN A 94 25.90 -0.44 5.84
CA ASN A 94 26.64 -1.61 5.34
C ASN A 94 26.04 -2.20 4.05
N ASN A 95 25.70 -1.33 3.10
CA ASN A 95 25.07 -1.68 1.83
C ASN A 95 23.71 -2.41 1.96
N LYS A 96 23.03 -2.27 3.10
CA LYS A 96 21.70 -2.79 3.36
C LYS A 96 20.77 -1.64 3.75
N SER A 97 19.52 -1.75 3.38
CA SER A 97 18.49 -0.80 3.80
C SER A 97 18.13 -1.03 5.27
N VAL A 98 17.98 0.06 5.99
CA VAL A 98 17.48 0.05 7.39
C VAL A 98 16.26 0.95 7.45
N TRP A 99 15.18 0.42 8.01
CA TRP A 99 13.93 1.16 8.19
C TRP A 99 13.88 1.82 9.57
N ASN A 100 13.41 3.06 9.58
CA ASN A 100 13.11 3.84 10.77
C ASN A 100 11.62 4.19 10.79
N SER A 101 10.94 3.92 11.89
CA SER A 101 9.49 4.12 12.03
C SER A 101 9.06 5.60 12.13
N ASN A 102 9.98 6.53 12.35
CA ASN A 102 9.66 7.93 12.58
C ASN A 102 8.96 8.57 11.36
N GLY A 103 7.68 8.87 11.53
CA GLY A 103 6.88 9.56 10.53
C GLY A 103 6.39 8.70 9.36
N CYS A 104 6.54 7.38 9.42
CA CYS A 104 6.00 6.50 8.39
C CYS A 104 4.47 6.64 8.28
N ILE A 105 4.00 6.93 7.05
CA ILE A 105 2.56 7.08 6.74
C ILE A 105 1.92 5.79 6.20
N SER A 106 2.62 4.67 6.27
CA SER A 106 2.15 3.35 5.84
C SER A 106 1.67 3.29 4.38
N CYS A 107 2.25 4.10 3.48
CA CYS A 107 1.87 4.15 2.06
C CYS A 107 2.28 2.91 1.26
N MET A 108 3.14 2.06 1.81
CA MET A 108 3.63 0.79 1.23
C MET A 108 4.41 0.93 -0.10
N ALA A 109 4.72 2.15 -0.55
CA ALA A 109 5.47 2.38 -1.78
C ALA A 109 6.82 1.61 -1.80
N CYS A 110 7.52 1.58 -0.67
CA CYS A 110 8.79 0.85 -0.52
C CYS A 110 8.66 -0.66 -0.74
N ILE A 111 7.58 -1.29 -0.26
CA ILE A 111 7.32 -2.72 -0.46
C ILE A 111 7.11 -3.01 -1.95
N HIS A 112 6.28 -2.20 -2.62
CA HIS A 112 5.94 -2.39 -4.02
C HIS A 112 7.10 -2.06 -4.97
N ALA A 113 7.94 -1.10 -4.60
CA ALA A 113 9.08 -0.68 -5.43
C ALA A 113 10.32 -1.57 -5.28
N CYS A 114 10.45 -2.35 -4.22
CA CYS A 114 11.62 -3.18 -4.00
C CYS A 114 11.77 -4.28 -5.07
N PRO A 115 12.82 -4.25 -5.93
CA PRO A 115 12.99 -5.23 -7.00
C PRO A 115 13.24 -6.64 -6.48
N MET A 116 13.86 -6.75 -5.31
CA MET A 116 14.19 -8.02 -4.67
C MET A 116 13.12 -8.49 -3.68
N MET A 117 12.00 -7.74 -3.54
CA MET A 117 10.97 -8.02 -2.54
C MET A 117 11.54 -8.18 -1.12
N ALA A 118 12.69 -7.56 -0.86
CA ALA A 118 13.42 -7.65 0.40
C ALA A 118 12.73 -6.92 1.55
N ILE A 119 11.85 -5.96 1.24
CA ILE A 119 11.04 -5.27 2.25
C ILE A 119 9.73 -6.02 2.41
N GLN A 120 9.48 -6.51 3.60
CA GLN A 120 8.31 -7.32 3.94
C GLN A 120 7.62 -6.75 5.18
N LEU A 121 6.33 -7.00 5.34
CA LEU A 121 5.64 -6.68 6.58
C LEU A 121 6.11 -7.60 7.70
N ASN A 122 6.20 -7.06 8.90
CA ASN A 122 6.50 -7.84 10.11
C ASN A 122 5.21 -8.48 10.68
N MET A 123 4.43 -9.08 9.77
CA MET A 123 3.20 -9.84 10.06
C MET A 123 3.09 -10.98 9.04
N PRO A 124 2.25 -11.98 9.28
CA PRO A 124 2.03 -13.05 8.31
C PRO A 124 1.51 -12.49 6.98
N GLU A 125 2.28 -12.67 5.92
CA GLU A 125 1.89 -12.36 4.55
C GLU A 125 1.43 -13.63 3.85
N LYS A 126 0.28 -13.61 3.19
CA LYS A 126 -0.24 -14.74 2.41
C LYS A 126 0.59 -15.01 1.17
N ASN A 127 0.99 -13.94 0.49
CA ASN A 127 1.83 -14.04 -0.69
C ASN A 127 2.95 -12.98 -0.66
N LYS A 128 4.13 -13.37 -0.23
CA LYS A 128 5.30 -12.49 -0.15
C LYS A 128 5.78 -11.96 -1.50
N LYS A 129 5.38 -12.59 -2.61
CA LYS A 129 5.77 -12.20 -3.98
C LYS A 129 4.74 -11.31 -4.65
N ALA A 130 3.55 -11.14 -4.07
CA ALA A 130 2.53 -10.26 -4.61
C ALA A 130 2.94 -8.81 -4.39
N ARG A 131 3.52 -8.21 -5.43
CA ARG A 131 3.91 -6.80 -5.48
C ARG A 131 3.29 -6.19 -6.73
N TYR A 132 2.61 -5.08 -6.55
CA TYR A 132 2.00 -4.37 -7.67
C TYR A 132 2.92 -3.25 -8.14
N ARG A 133 3.08 -3.17 -9.45
CA ARG A 133 3.63 -2.00 -10.13
C ARG A 133 2.73 -1.68 -11.31
N ASN A 134 2.60 -0.41 -11.60
CA ASN A 134 2.01 0.03 -12.85
C ASN A 134 3.03 -0.20 -13.96
N ASP A 135 2.69 -1.03 -14.94
CA ASP A 135 3.60 -1.38 -16.04
C ASP A 135 3.94 -0.16 -16.93
N ASN A 136 3.14 0.91 -16.85
CA ASN A 136 3.34 2.14 -17.62
C ASN A 136 4.17 3.20 -16.87
N ILE A 137 4.64 2.92 -15.64
CA ILE A 137 5.41 3.87 -14.84
C ILE A 137 6.73 3.24 -14.43
N SER A 138 7.82 3.84 -14.90
CA SER A 138 9.17 3.44 -14.51
C SER A 138 9.47 3.88 -13.07
N ILE A 139 10.20 3.02 -12.31
CA ILE A 139 10.70 3.40 -10.98
C ILE A 139 11.63 4.62 -11.04
N CYS A 140 12.29 4.82 -12.19
CA CYS A 140 13.20 5.96 -12.38
C CYS A 140 12.45 7.29 -12.58
N GLU A 141 11.13 7.26 -12.75
CA GLU A 141 10.26 8.45 -12.92
C GLU A 141 9.61 8.89 -11.61
N ILE A 142 9.86 8.17 -10.53
CA ILE A 142 9.38 8.46 -9.18
C ILE A 142 10.55 8.98 -8.34
#